data_f2dbd88a9499c867d5acff4286a9929e
#
_entry.id   f2dbd88a9499c867d5acff4286a9929e
#
_cell.length_a   1.000
_cell.length_b   1.000
_cell.length_c   1.000
_cell.angle_alpha   90.00
_cell.angle_beta   90.00
_cell.angle_gamma   90.00
#
_symmetry.space_group_name_H-M   'P 1'
#
loop_
_entity.id
_entity.type
_entity.pdbx_description
1 polymer ?
#
loop_
_entity_poly.entity_id
_entity_poly.type
_entity_poly.pdbx_seq_one_letter_code
_entity_poly.pdbx_strand_id
1 'polypeptide(L)'
;MNDIKYRLKLMFTYKDALRTRIPFLYRHMIRNAQKKADKAAVRLKGKETIEVAFLLTIPGMWKLDYVFKRMHESKHYHPYVVIYPYSNFKGFSKEALHETLQRTEDFIKSRGYEYVIPYNKETGKWEDIKKTLDPDIVFFTTPYRDVHPQYYYYHFADRLTCFVPYAFCSLNLYELNYHPISVNQYGMNFAETPFHLGFAQKYAASKGKNFVVTGYPGTEVYLDKDYVSPDVWKTKNAQMKRVIWAPHHTIDGSDNFQVSTFLDYYEKMLDIAEHYKDKIHFAFKPHQLLKFKLIQLWGEERTNAYYQRWETMENGQLEEADYRDLFIHSDAIMHDSGGFTTEYLFTKKPAMYFTRHENYEDMFNDFGKLSFQQYYKAGNADDIIRFLEEVVLKGNDPMKESREKFFEEYLAPYNGKMPSENIIEAIENKINNAE
;
A
#
# COMPACT_ATOMS: atom_id res chain seq x y z
N MET A 1 -8.71 -23.75 -20.31
CA MET A 1 -7.60 -24.57 -19.73
C MET A 1 -8.13 -25.16 -18.44
N ASN A 2 -8.11 -26.47 -18.27
CA ASN A 2 -8.83 -27.16 -17.19
C ASN A 2 -8.45 -26.58 -15.83
N ASP A 3 -9.46 -26.15 -15.07
CA ASP A 3 -9.37 -25.67 -13.68
C ASP A 3 -8.49 -26.55 -12.78
N ILE A 4 -8.51 -27.87 -13.02
CA ILE A 4 -7.68 -28.86 -12.31
C ILE A 4 -6.17 -28.69 -12.60
N LYS A 5 -5.76 -28.45 -13.84
CA LYS A 5 -4.33 -28.18 -14.18
C LYS A 5 -3.86 -26.87 -13.55
N TYR A 6 -4.73 -25.88 -13.50
CA TYR A 6 -4.45 -24.60 -12.86
C TYR A 6 -4.34 -24.77 -11.34
N ARG A 7 -5.29 -25.46 -10.69
CA ARG A 7 -5.27 -25.76 -9.24
C ARG A 7 -4.05 -26.61 -8.83
N LEU A 8 -3.69 -27.64 -9.62
CA LEU A 8 -2.48 -28.40 -9.40
C LEU A 8 -1.24 -27.53 -9.53
N LYS A 9 -1.17 -26.69 -10.55
CA LYS A 9 -0.07 -25.76 -10.75
C LYS A 9 0.01 -24.72 -9.62
N LEU A 10 -1.12 -24.25 -9.12
CA LEU A 10 -1.21 -23.39 -7.93
C LEU A 10 -0.73 -24.12 -6.66
N MET A 11 -1.08 -25.37 -6.43
CA MET A 11 -0.60 -26.14 -5.28
C MET A 11 0.93 -26.30 -5.27
N PHE A 12 1.55 -26.50 -6.45
CA PHE A 12 3.00 -26.65 -6.57
C PHE A 12 3.76 -25.32 -6.50
N THR A 13 3.14 -24.21 -6.88
CA THR A 13 3.81 -22.90 -6.95
C THR A 13 3.73 -22.09 -5.65
N TYR A 14 2.88 -22.49 -4.70
CA TYR A 14 2.63 -21.67 -3.48
C TYR A 14 3.35 -22.15 -2.23
N LYS A 15 3.82 -23.34 -2.19
CA LYS A 15 4.53 -23.79 -1.00
C LYS A 15 6.01 -23.49 -1.20
N ASP A 16 6.60 -22.86 -0.20
CA ASP A 16 8.04 -22.82 0.06
C ASP A 16 8.72 -24.17 -0.16
N ALA A 17 7.92 -25.24 -0.15
CA ALA A 17 8.30 -26.59 -0.52
C ALA A 17 9.00 -26.71 -1.89
N LEU A 18 8.63 -25.93 -2.92
CA LEU A 18 9.36 -25.95 -4.20
C LEU A 18 10.71 -25.25 -4.08
N ARG A 19 10.78 -24.14 -3.35
CA ARG A 19 12.02 -23.42 -3.10
C ARG A 19 12.99 -24.29 -2.29
N THR A 20 12.50 -24.97 -1.25
CA THR A 20 13.32 -25.76 -0.33
C THR A 20 13.54 -27.20 -0.80
N ARG A 21 12.53 -27.86 -1.35
CA ARG A 21 12.59 -29.27 -1.75
C ARG A 21 13.11 -29.50 -3.16
N ILE A 22 12.87 -28.57 -4.10
CA ILE A 22 13.30 -28.68 -5.49
C ILE A 22 13.91 -27.33 -5.96
N PRO A 23 15.00 -26.87 -5.34
CA PRO A 23 15.56 -25.53 -5.61
C PRO A 23 16.06 -25.35 -7.05
N PHE A 24 16.41 -26.42 -7.73
CA PHE A 24 16.80 -26.39 -9.15
C PHE A 24 15.61 -26.05 -10.05
N LEU A 25 14.45 -26.69 -9.85
CA LEU A 25 13.24 -26.41 -10.61
C LEU A 25 12.76 -24.99 -10.35
N TYR A 26 12.79 -24.54 -9.09
CA TYR A 26 12.42 -23.20 -8.73
C TYR A 26 13.30 -22.13 -9.41
N ARG A 27 14.62 -22.34 -9.40
CA ARG A 27 15.56 -21.45 -10.13
C ARG A 27 15.36 -21.48 -11.64
N HIS A 28 15.01 -22.61 -12.21
CA HIS A 28 14.65 -22.74 -13.61
C HIS A 28 13.38 -21.94 -13.96
N MET A 29 12.35 -22.03 -13.11
CA MET A 29 11.11 -21.27 -13.28
C MET A 29 11.36 -19.76 -13.26
N ILE A 30 12.19 -19.25 -12.33
CA ILE A 30 12.56 -17.83 -12.26
C ILE A 30 13.30 -17.38 -13.52
N ARG A 31 14.31 -18.15 -13.96
CA ARG A 31 15.04 -17.82 -15.20
C ARG A 31 14.12 -17.79 -16.43
N ASN A 32 13.18 -18.73 -16.52
CA ASN A 32 12.20 -18.76 -17.60
C ASN A 32 11.24 -17.57 -17.55
N ALA A 33 10.85 -17.10 -16.35
CA ALA A 33 10.01 -15.92 -16.21
C ALA A 33 10.75 -14.65 -16.70
N GLN A 34 12.04 -14.50 -16.34
CA GLN A 34 12.84 -13.37 -16.83
C GLN A 34 13.01 -13.41 -18.35
N LYS A 35 13.30 -14.57 -18.94
CA LYS A 35 13.36 -14.71 -20.40
C LYS A 35 12.04 -14.37 -21.10
N LYS A 36 10.88 -14.66 -20.46
CA LYS A 36 9.57 -14.28 -20.99
C LYS A 36 9.35 -12.77 -20.91
N ALA A 37 9.79 -12.15 -19.80
CA ALA A 37 9.73 -10.69 -19.65
C ALA A 37 10.62 -9.97 -20.69
N ASP A 38 11.83 -10.51 -20.97
CA ASP A 38 12.71 -9.99 -22.02
C ASP A 38 12.04 -10.10 -23.40
N LYS A 39 11.47 -11.26 -23.72
CA LYS A 39 10.70 -11.45 -24.97
C LYS A 39 9.46 -10.54 -25.07
N ALA A 40 8.80 -10.27 -23.94
CA ALA A 40 7.71 -9.31 -23.89
C ALA A 40 8.22 -7.90 -24.21
N ALA A 41 9.32 -7.47 -23.60
CA ALA A 41 9.96 -6.18 -23.86
C ALA A 41 10.38 -6.03 -25.33
N VAL A 42 10.97 -7.08 -25.93
CA VAL A 42 11.34 -7.08 -27.38
C VAL A 42 10.13 -6.78 -28.26
N ARG A 43 8.96 -7.38 -27.95
CA ARG A 43 7.72 -7.14 -28.73
C ARG A 43 7.18 -5.71 -28.65
N LEU A 44 7.59 -4.96 -27.62
CA LEU A 44 7.17 -3.57 -27.42
C LEU A 44 8.06 -2.59 -28.19
N LYS A 45 9.23 -3.01 -28.64
CA LYS A 45 10.13 -2.16 -29.43
C LYS A 45 9.43 -1.67 -30.70
N GLY A 46 9.38 -0.34 -30.86
CA GLY A 46 8.81 0.29 -32.03
C GLY A 46 7.28 0.20 -32.13
N LYS A 47 6.60 -0.31 -31.09
CA LYS A 47 5.15 -0.28 -31.02
C LYS A 47 4.68 1.16 -30.86
N GLU A 48 3.73 1.62 -31.69
CA GLU A 48 3.22 3.01 -31.67
C GLU A 48 2.48 3.33 -30.37
N THR A 49 1.59 2.43 -29.94
CA THR A 49 0.83 2.55 -28.71
C THR A 49 0.95 1.27 -27.87
N ILE A 50 1.33 1.39 -26.62
CA ILE A 50 1.48 0.30 -25.65
C ILE A 50 0.26 0.28 -24.74
N GLU A 51 -0.48 -0.84 -24.72
CA GLU A 51 -1.64 -1.07 -23.86
C GLU A 51 -1.18 -1.38 -22.43
N VAL A 52 -1.63 -0.60 -21.43
CA VAL A 52 -1.17 -0.72 -20.04
C VAL A 52 -2.33 -0.94 -19.09
N ALA A 53 -2.43 -2.15 -18.54
CA ALA A 53 -3.44 -2.51 -17.55
C ALA A 53 -2.92 -2.32 -16.11
N PHE A 54 -3.61 -1.53 -15.32
CA PHE A 54 -3.37 -1.35 -13.89
C PHE A 54 -4.39 -2.17 -13.10
N LEU A 55 -3.95 -3.25 -12.46
CA LEU A 55 -4.83 -4.16 -11.73
C LEU A 55 -5.12 -3.63 -10.32
N LEU A 56 -6.39 -3.40 -9.99
CA LEU A 56 -6.83 -2.83 -8.71
C LEU A 56 -7.94 -3.64 -8.05
N THR A 57 -7.75 -4.01 -6.78
CA THR A 57 -8.73 -4.74 -5.98
C THR A 57 -9.60 -3.83 -5.11
N ILE A 58 -8.97 -2.87 -4.43
CA ILE A 58 -9.63 -1.93 -3.51
C ILE A 58 -8.91 -0.56 -3.55
N PRO A 59 -9.60 0.54 -3.24
CA PRO A 59 -9.03 1.90 -3.29
C PRO A 59 -7.71 2.06 -2.50
N GLY A 60 -7.62 1.49 -1.30
CA GLY A 60 -6.44 1.61 -0.44
C GLY A 60 -5.15 1.03 -1.03
N MET A 61 -5.26 0.17 -2.06
CA MET A 61 -4.10 -0.38 -2.77
C MET A 61 -3.65 0.46 -3.98
N TRP A 62 -4.36 1.54 -4.29
CA TRP A 62 -3.98 2.43 -5.38
C TRP A 62 -2.83 3.35 -4.97
N LYS A 63 -1.67 3.16 -5.56
CA LYS A 63 -0.44 3.91 -5.29
C LYS A 63 0.21 4.47 -6.56
N LEU A 64 -0.50 4.41 -7.68
CA LEU A 64 0.04 4.59 -9.03
C LEU A 64 -0.53 5.82 -9.75
N ASP A 65 -1.12 6.80 -9.04
CA ASP A 65 -1.73 7.99 -9.64
C ASP A 65 -0.78 8.70 -10.62
N TYR A 66 0.44 8.99 -10.19
CA TYR A 66 1.41 9.73 -11.00
C TYR A 66 1.95 8.91 -12.17
N VAL A 67 2.13 7.59 -11.98
CA VAL A 67 2.53 6.69 -13.08
C VAL A 67 1.42 6.64 -14.14
N PHE A 68 0.15 6.50 -13.70
CA PHE A 68 -0.99 6.48 -14.60
C PHE A 68 -1.13 7.80 -15.37
N LYS A 69 -1.09 8.95 -14.69
CA LYS A 69 -1.20 10.27 -15.29
C LYS A 69 -0.11 10.51 -16.35
N ARG A 70 1.16 10.26 -16.00
CA ARG A 70 2.27 10.43 -16.95
C ARG A 70 2.15 9.53 -18.18
N MET A 71 1.70 8.28 -18.00
CA MET A 71 1.41 7.40 -19.14
C MET A 71 0.24 7.89 -19.96
N HIS A 72 -0.82 8.40 -19.33
CA HIS A 72 -2.00 8.94 -20.01
C HIS A 72 -1.68 10.22 -20.82
N GLU A 73 -0.79 11.06 -20.31
CA GLU A 73 -0.32 12.27 -21.00
C GLU A 73 0.61 11.95 -22.18
N SER A 74 1.23 10.78 -22.16
CA SER A 74 2.09 10.30 -23.25
C SER A 74 1.27 9.67 -24.36
N LYS A 75 1.48 10.09 -25.63
CA LYS A 75 0.86 9.44 -26.79
C LYS A 75 1.33 8.00 -27.04
N HIS A 76 2.37 7.57 -26.34
CA HIS A 76 2.97 6.24 -26.50
C HIS A 76 2.31 5.17 -25.64
N TYR A 77 1.55 5.55 -24.58
CA TYR A 77 0.88 4.62 -23.69
C TYR A 77 -0.63 4.84 -23.69
N HIS A 78 -1.39 3.74 -23.61
CA HIS A 78 -2.82 3.74 -23.35
C HIS A 78 -3.12 3.05 -22.02
N PRO A 79 -3.10 3.78 -20.88
CA PRO A 79 -3.32 3.23 -19.57
C PRO A 79 -4.81 3.13 -19.22
N TYR A 80 -5.23 2.01 -18.63
CA TYR A 80 -6.56 1.82 -18.06
C TYR A 80 -6.49 0.98 -16.77
N VAL A 81 -7.47 1.19 -15.89
CA VAL A 81 -7.58 0.45 -14.62
C VAL A 81 -8.50 -0.74 -14.81
N VAL A 82 -8.05 -1.92 -14.38
CA VAL A 82 -8.87 -3.14 -14.33
C VAL A 82 -9.28 -3.39 -12.90
N ILE A 83 -10.57 -3.21 -12.61
CA ILE A 83 -11.14 -3.38 -11.27
C ILE A 83 -11.59 -4.84 -11.11
N TYR A 84 -10.99 -5.54 -10.17
CA TYR A 84 -11.32 -6.92 -9.85
C TYR A 84 -11.21 -7.15 -8.33
N PRO A 85 -12.09 -7.96 -7.71
CA PRO A 85 -12.11 -8.11 -6.27
C PRO A 85 -11.18 -9.21 -5.78
N TYR A 86 -10.96 -9.22 -4.49
CA TYR A 86 -10.49 -10.41 -3.79
C TYR A 86 -11.50 -11.55 -3.92
N SER A 87 -11.07 -12.72 -4.39
CA SER A 87 -11.97 -13.86 -4.66
C SER A 87 -12.06 -14.89 -3.53
N ASN A 88 -11.19 -14.82 -2.52
CA ASN A 88 -11.01 -15.88 -1.52
C ASN A 88 -11.14 -15.41 -0.07
N PHE A 89 -11.70 -14.24 0.19
CA PHE A 89 -12.04 -13.86 1.56
C PHE A 89 -13.16 -14.79 2.06
N LYS A 90 -12.84 -15.64 3.04
CA LYS A 90 -13.83 -16.44 3.75
C LYS A 90 -14.88 -15.49 4.34
N GLY A 91 -16.10 -15.54 3.84
CA GLY A 91 -17.19 -14.66 4.27
C GLY A 91 -17.56 -13.54 3.29
N PHE A 92 -16.93 -13.44 2.13
CA PHE A 92 -17.36 -12.50 1.09
C PHE A 92 -18.67 -13.01 0.48
N SER A 93 -19.77 -12.39 0.86
CA SER A 93 -21.05 -12.62 0.19
C SER A 93 -21.03 -11.98 -1.21
N LYS A 94 -22.01 -12.34 -2.04
CA LYS A 94 -22.17 -11.74 -3.38
C LYS A 94 -22.44 -10.23 -3.27
N GLU A 95 -23.14 -9.82 -2.22
CA GLU A 95 -23.44 -8.44 -1.88
C GLU A 95 -22.16 -7.66 -1.54
N ALA A 96 -21.32 -8.19 -0.65
CA ALA A 96 -20.02 -7.60 -0.28
C ALA A 96 -19.07 -7.48 -1.48
N LEU A 97 -19.12 -8.43 -2.42
CA LEU A 97 -18.41 -8.36 -3.69
C LEU A 97 -18.86 -7.15 -4.52
N HIS A 98 -20.19 -6.99 -4.70
CA HIS A 98 -20.75 -5.91 -5.50
C HIS A 98 -20.47 -4.55 -4.86
N GLU A 99 -20.57 -4.45 -3.54
CA GLU A 99 -20.25 -3.23 -2.78
C GLU A 99 -18.78 -2.83 -2.93
N THR A 100 -17.86 -3.81 -2.84
CA THR A 100 -16.44 -3.57 -3.04
C THR A 100 -16.13 -3.09 -4.46
N LEU A 101 -16.75 -3.72 -5.48
CA LEU A 101 -16.61 -3.30 -6.87
C LEU A 101 -17.13 -1.87 -7.06
N GLN A 102 -18.30 -1.56 -6.52
CA GLN A 102 -18.92 -0.24 -6.65
C GLN A 102 -18.03 0.84 -6.00
N ARG A 103 -17.58 0.62 -4.76
CA ARG A 103 -16.69 1.55 -4.06
C ARG A 103 -15.39 1.79 -4.82
N THR A 104 -14.83 0.75 -5.43
CA THR A 104 -13.58 0.87 -6.19
C THR A 104 -13.83 1.57 -7.54
N GLU A 105 -14.96 1.33 -8.16
CA GLU A 105 -15.41 2.02 -9.37
C GLU A 105 -15.58 3.52 -9.12
N ASP A 106 -16.32 3.89 -8.07
CA ASP A 106 -16.55 5.29 -7.69
C ASP A 106 -15.23 6.03 -7.40
N PHE A 107 -14.30 5.34 -6.74
CA PHE A 107 -12.96 5.85 -6.48
C PHE A 107 -12.18 6.14 -7.79
N ILE A 108 -12.23 5.27 -8.78
CA ILE A 108 -11.54 5.48 -10.07
C ILE A 108 -12.26 6.53 -10.91
N LYS A 109 -13.60 6.53 -10.92
CA LYS A 109 -14.41 7.57 -11.57
C LYS A 109 -14.10 8.97 -11.04
N SER A 110 -13.93 9.12 -9.73
CA SER A 110 -13.61 10.42 -9.12
C SER A 110 -12.26 10.99 -9.59
N ARG A 111 -11.37 10.14 -10.13
CA ARG A 111 -10.09 10.52 -10.72
C ARG A 111 -10.13 10.78 -12.22
N GLY A 112 -11.26 10.47 -12.86
CA GLY A 112 -11.41 10.59 -14.31
C GLY A 112 -10.59 9.59 -15.12
N TYR A 113 -10.20 8.46 -14.52
CA TYR A 113 -9.40 7.45 -15.20
C TYR A 113 -10.27 6.49 -15.99
N GLU A 114 -9.76 6.05 -17.15
CA GLU A 114 -10.35 4.97 -17.92
C GLU A 114 -10.26 3.66 -17.14
N TYR A 115 -11.33 2.89 -17.12
CA TYR A 115 -11.38 1.63 -16.36
C TYR A 115 -12.29 0.59 -16.98
N VAL A 116 -12.05 -0.66 -16.61
CA VAL A 116 -12.87 -1.83 -16.99
C VAL A 116 -13.17 -2.66 -15.75
N ILE A 117 -14.43 -3.09 -15.62
CA ILE A 117 -14.84 -4.10 -14.64
C ILE A 117 -15.16 -5.37 -15.42
N PRO A 118 -14.23 -6.34 -15.49
CA PRO A 118 -14.40 -7.54 -16.29
C PRO A 118 -15.28 -8.60 -15.57
N TYR A 119 -16.35 -8.15 -14.94
CA TYR A 119 -17.31 -8.97 -14.22
C TYR A 119 -18.73 -8.70 -14.71
N ASN A 120 -19.35 -9.73 -15.28
CA ASN A 120 -20.75 -9.67 -15.64
C ASN A 120 -21.62 -9.99 -14.42
N LYS A 121 -22.32 -8.98 -13.91
CA LYS A 121 -23.16 -9.08 -12.69
C LYS A 121 -24.35 -10.04 -12.88
N GLU A 122 -24.87 -10.16 -14.10
CA GLU A 122 -26.04 -11.01 -14.41
C GLU A 122 -25.65 -12.50 -14.43
N THR A 123 -24.55 -12.82 -15.10
CA THR A 123 -24.09 -14.20 -15.28
C THR A 123 -23.13 -14.67 -14.19
N GLY A 124 -22.58 -13.76 -13.38
CA GLY A 124 -21.53 -14.05 -12.39
C GLY A 124 -20.19 -14.48 -13.01
N LYS A 125 -19.98 -14.24 -14.29
CA LYS A 125 -18.78 -14.65 -15.01
C LYS A 125 -17.75 -13.54 -15.10
N TRP A 126 -16.48 -13.95 -15.04
CA TRP A 126 -15.33 -13.08 -15.26
C TRP A 126 -14.85 -13.18 -16.70
N GLU A 127 -14.55 -12.04 -17.30
CA GLU A 127 -13.96 -11.98 -18.64
C GLU A 127 -12.43 -12.12 -18.56
N ASP A 128 -11.87 -12.73 -19.60
CA ASP A 128 -10.42 -12.85 -19.75
C ASP A 128 -9.88 -11.61 -20.47
N ILE A 129 -9.42 -10.62 -19.70
CA ILE A 129 -8.90 -9.35 -20.22
C ILE A 129 -7.70 -9.53 -21.15
N LYS A 130 -6.98 -10.62 -21.03
CA LYS A 130 -5.89 -10.95 -21.96
C LYS A 130 -6.40 -11.23 -23.37
N LYS A 131 -7.68 -11.63 -23.52
CA LYS A 131 -8.31 -11.86 -24.82
C LYS A 131 -9.10 -10.65 -25.30
N THR A 132 -9.71 -9.90 -24.38
CA THR A 132 -10.59 -8.79 -24.73
C THR A 132 -9.87 -7.46 -24.87
N LEU A 133 -8.83 -7.22 -24.06
CA LEU A 133 -8.06 -5.97 -24.04
C LEU A 133 -6.60 -6.15 -24.49
N ASP A 134 -6.08 -7.37 -24.43
CA ASP A 134 -4.72 -7.75 -24.84
C ASP A 134 -3.59 -6.83 -24.33
N PRO A 135 -3.50 -6.57 -23.00
CA PRO A 135 -2.52 -5.64 -22.45
C PRO A 135 -1.08 -6.07 -22.73
N ASP A 136 -0.23 -5.11 -23.04
CA ASP A 136 1.21 -5.28 -23.24
C ASP A 136 1.98 -5.25 -21.92
N ILE A 137 1.62 -4.30 -21.05
CA ILE A 137 2.18 -4.10 -19.72
C ILE A 137 1.07 -4.30 -18.70
N VAL A 138 1.37 -5.01 -17.61
CA VAL A 138 0.40 -5.25 -16.53
C VAL A 138 1.02 -4.88 -15.19
N PHE A 139 0.46 -3.87 -14.53
CA PHE A 139 0.85 -3.46 -13.19
C PHE A 139 0.07 -4.20 -12.12
N PHE A 140 0.79 -4.70 -11.10
CA PHE A 140 0.28 -5.35 -9.91
C PHE A 140 0.66 -4.54 -8.68
N THR A 141 -0.24 -4.47 -7.69
CA THR A 141 0.01 -3.83 -6.39
C THR A 141 0.03 -4.83 -5.24
N THR A 142 -0.42 -6.07 -5.50
CA THR A 142 -0.43 -7.17 -4.52
C THR A 142 0.22 -8.42 -5.08
N PRO A 143 1.08 -9.11 -4.32
CA PRO A 143 1.71 -10.36 -4.75
C PRO A 143 0.89 -11.60 -4.38
N TYR A 144 -0.25 -11.41 -3.66
CA TYR A 144 -1.02 -12.49 -3.06
C TYR A 144 -1.98 -13.17 -4.05
N ARG A 145 -2.52 -14.31 -3.62
CA ARG A 145 -3.38 -15.17 -4.46
C ARG A 145 -4.87 -15.03 -4.23
N ASP A 146 -5.24 -14.11 -3.39
CA ASP A 146 -6.62 -13.85 -2.96
C ASP A 146 -7.45 -13.19 -4.06
N VAL A 147 -7.07 -13.45 -5.30
CA VAL A 147 -7.68 -12.87 -6.49
C VAL A 147 -8.12 -13.97 -7.45
N HIS A 148 -9.07 -13.64 -8.34
CA HIS A 148 -9.51 -14.59 -9.35
C HIS A 148 -8.33 -15.03 -10.24
N PRO A 149 -8.21 -16.35 -10.57
CA PRO A 149 -7.09 -16.92 -11.30
C PRO A 149 -6.71 -16.21 -12.60
N GLN A 150 -7.68 -15.63 -13.31
CA GLN A 150 -7.45 -14.88 -14.55
C GLN A 150 -6.72 -13.55 -14.33
N TYR A 151 -6.68 -13.03 -13.09
CA TYR A 151 -5.99 -11.77 -12.73
C TYR A 151 -4.74 -12.01 -11.91
N TYR A 152 -4.31 -13.27 -11.75
CA TYR A 152 -3.05 -13.58 -11.09
C TYR A 152 -1.87 -13.46 -12.07
N TYR A 153 -0.71 -13.04 -11.61
CA TYR A 153 0.48 -12.75 -12.43
C TYR A 153 0.79 -13.85 -13.46
N TYR A 154 0.52 -15.08 -13.11
CA TYR A 154 0.82 -16.25 -13.91
C TYR A 154 0.07 -16.26 -15.26
N HIS A 155 -1.14 -15.71 -15.29
CA HIS A 155 -1.91 -15.56 -16.52
C HIS A 155 -1.26 -14.58 -17.50
N PHE A 156 -0.51 -13.62 -16.98
CA PHE A 156 0.19 -12.57 -17.73
C PHE A 156 1.69 -12.82 -17.87
N ALA A 157 2.18 -14.07 -17.63
CA ALA A 157 3.62 -14.37 -17.63
C ALA A 157 4.31 -14.17 -19.00
N ASP A 158 3.58 -13.96 -20.07
CA ASP A 158 4.04 -13.63 -21.42
C ASP A 158 3.89 -12.13 -21.75
N ARG A 159 3.52 -11.30 -20.79
CA ARG A 159 3.46 -9.84 -20.86
C ARG A 159 4.59 -9.23 -20.02
N LEU A 160 4.86 -7.95 -20.22
CA LEU A 160 5.75 -7.25 -19.30
C LEU A 160 4.98 -6.95 -17.99
N THR A 161 5.25 -7.75 -16.97
CA THR A 161 4.59 -7.60 -15.67
C THR A 161 5.42 -6.71 -14.76
N CYS A 162 4.78 -5.69 -14.18
CA CYS A 162 5.36 -4.69 -13.29
C CYS A 162 4.73 -4.79 -11.89
N PHE A 163 5.51 -4.69 -10.84
CA PHE A 163 5.02 -4.75 -9.47
C PHE A 163 5.47 -3.54 -8.66
N VAL A 164 4.50 -2.89 -8.01
CA VAL A 164 4.69 -1.84 -7.00
C VAL A 164 3.95 -2.27 -5.73
N PRO A 165 4.61 -2.36 -4.57
CA PRO A 165 3.92 -2.72 -3.33
C PRO A 165 2.85 -1.67 -2.96
N TYR A 166 1.72 -2.13 -2.40
CA TYR A 166 0.61 -1.24 -2.01
C TYR A 166 0.87 -0.45 -0.72
N ALA A 167 1.96 -0.74 0.00
CA ALA A 167 2.40 -0.03 1.19
C ALA A 167 3.92 0.01 1.23
N PHE A 168 4.47 1.01 1.88
CA PHE A 168 5.91 1.12 2.11
C PHE A 168 6.39 -0.01 3.04
N CYS A 169 7.39 -0.80 2.62
CA CYS A 169 7.81 -2.01 3.32
C CYS A 169 8.74 -1.71 4.49
N SER A 170 8.21 -1.30 5.63
CA SER A 170 8.99 -0.95 6.84
C SER A 170 9.17 -2.11 7.82
N LEU A 171 8.36 -3.18 7.74
CA LEU A 171 8.43 -4.32 8.66
C LEU A 171 9.40 -5.40 8.17
N ASN A 172 9.96 -6.20 9.11
CA ASN A 172 10.87 -7.30 8.82
C ASN A 172 10.18 -8.55 8.22
N LEU A 173 9.06 -8.36 7.54
CA LEU A 173 8.29 -9.40 6.86
C LEU A 173 8.97 -9.86 5.56
N TYR A 174 10.27 -10.17 5.62
CA TYR A 174 11.08 -10.53 4.45
C TYR A 174 10.52 -11.73 3.69
N GLU A 175 9.99 -12.73 4.39
CA GLU A 175 9.38 -13.90 3.77
C GLU A 175 8.12 -13.53 2.99
N LEU A 176 7.28 -12.67 3.55
CA LEU A 176 6.06 -12.21 2.92
C LEU A 176 6.32 -11.32 1.71
N ASN A 177 7.35 -10.46 1.78
CA ASN A 177 7.63 -9.46 0.76
C ASN A 177 8.54 -9.98 -0.38
N TYR A 178 9.49 -10.89 -0.10
CA TYR A 178 10.51 -11.29 -1.08
C TYR A 178 10.48 -12.77 -1.47
N HIS A 179 9.79 -13.64 -0.69
CA HIS A 179 9.65 -15.05 -1.02
C HIS A 179 8.50 -15.38 -1.98
N PRO A 180 7.41 -14.61 -2.11
CA PRO A 180 6.34 -14.99 -3.03
C PRO A 180 6.89 -15.27 -4.42
N ILE A 181 6.38 -16.35 -5.03
CA ILE A 181 6.84 -16.74 -6.37
C ILE A 181 6.50 -15.69 -7.42
N SER A 182 5.40 -14.93 -7.22
CA SER A 182 5.01 -13.80 -8.04
C SER A 182 6.10 -12.73 -8.08
N VAL A 183 6.58 -12.28 -6.90
CA VAL A 183 7.65 -11.27 -6.76
C VAL A 183 8.93 -11.70 -7.48
N ASN A 184 9.25 -13.00 -7.41
CA ASN A 184 10.43 -13.56 -8.09
C ASN A 184 10.25 -13.77 -9.59
N GLN A 185 9.01 -13.68 -10.11
CA GLN A 185 8.67 -13.92 -11.51
C GLN A 185 8.09 -12.70 -12.24
N TYR A 186 7.76 -11.61 -11.54
CA TYR A 186 7.46 -10.36 -12.24
C TYR A 186 8.63 -9.93 -13.12
N GLY A 187 8.33 -9.37 -14.26
CA GLY A 187 9.33 -8.83 -15.17
C GLY A 187 10.14 -7.70 -14.54
N MET A 188 9.48 -6.84 -13.80
CA MET A 188 10.07 -5.73 -13.06
C MET A 188 9.39 -5.55 -11.70
N ASN A 189 10.18 -5.34 -10.65
CA ASN A 189 9.72 -4.89 -9.34
C ASN A 189 10.35 -3.53 -9.04
N PHE A 190 9.56 -2.58 -8.58
CA PHE A 190 10.02 -1.23 -8.28
C PHE A 190 10.25 -1.10 -6.78
N ALA A 191 11.53 -0.97 -6.40
CA ALA A 191 11.95 -0.89 -5.01
C ALA A 191 11.90 0.57 -4.51
N GLU A 192 11.43 0.73 -3.28
CA GLU A 192 11.21 2.03 -2.65
C GLU A 192 12.54 2.77 -2.39
N THR A 193 13.57 2.05 -1.98
CA THR A 193 14.89 2.60 -1.67
C THR A 193 16.01 1.60 -2.00
N PRO A 194 17.30 2.01 -2.01
CA PRO A 194 18.42 1.07 -2.11
C PRO A 194 18.44 -0.02 -1.03
N PHE A 195 17.91 0.23 0.17
CA PHE A 195 17.74 -0.79 1.22
C PHE A 195 16.83 -1.93 0.75
N HIS A 196 15.70 -1.59 0.12
CA HIS A 196 14.74 -2.59 -0.39
C HIS A 196 15.32 -3.43 -1.53
N LEU A 197 16.13 -2.83 -2.40
CA LEU A 197 16.93 -3.60 -3.36
C LEU A 197 17.92 -4.53 -2.64
N GLY A 198 18.60 -4.06 -1.58
CA GLY A 198 19.49 -4.88 -0.75
C GLY A 198 18.73 -6.07 -0.10
N PHE A 199 17.52 -5.85 0.39
CA PHE A 199 16.69 -6.92 0.91
C PHE A 199 16.29 -7.92 -0.20
N ALA A 200 15.93 -7.44 -1.38
CA ALA A 200 15.64 -8.32 -2.51
C ALA A 200 16.86 -9.16 -2.92
N GLN A 201 18.06 -8.57 -2.94
CA GLN A 201 19.32 -9.29 -3.22
C GLN A 201 19.58 -10.39 -2.17
N LYS A 202 19.27 -10.12 -0.91
CA LYS A 202 19.52 -11.04 0.21
C LYS A 202 18.45 -12.15 0.28
N TYR A 203 17.18 -11.77 0.19
CA TYR A 203 16.05 -12.67 0.52
C TYR A 203 15.30 -13.21 -0.70
N ALA A 204 15.21 -12.47 -1.81
CA ALA A 204 14.53 -12.97 -3.00
C ALA A 204 15.32 -14.08 -3.71
N ALA A 205 14.63 -15.04 -4.28
CA ALA A 205 15.27 -16.12 -5.06
C ALA A 205 15.81 -15.61 -6.42
N SER A 206 15.24 -14.51 -6.94
CA SER A 206 15.75 -13.78 -8.11
C SER A 206 17.06 -13.05 -7.84
N LYS A 207 17.46 -12.92 -6.55
CA LYS A 207 18.63 -12.15 -6.11
C LYS A 207 18.56 -10.68 -6.55
N GLY A 208 17.37 -10.12 -6.55
CA GLY A 208 17.14 -8.72 -6.91
C GLY A 208 17.30 -8.40 -8.40
N LYS A 209 17.52 -9.40 -9.27
CA LYS A 209 17.79 -9.16 -10.70
C LYS A 209 16.66 -8.51 -11.47
N ASN A 210 15.44 -8.68 -10.98
CA ASN A 210 14.23 -8.08 -11.51
C ASN A 210 13.73 -6.88 -10.66
N PHE A 211 14.59 -6.30 -9.83
CA PHE A 211 14.30 -5.12 -9.03
C PHE A 211 15.07 -3.90 -9.53
N VAL A 212 14.40 -2.76 -9.52
CA VAL A 212 14.96 -1.45 -9.85
C VAL A 212 14.56 -0.46 -8.77
N VAL A 213 15.50 0.33 -8.25
CA VAL A 213 15.18 1.40 -7.29
C VAL A 213 14.59 2.58 -8.05
N THR A 214 13.38 2.98 -7.64
CA THR A 214 12.64 4.07 -8.29
C THR A 214 12.13 5.13 -7.32
N GLY A 215 12.17 4.88 -6.01
CA GLY A 215 11.34 5.58 -5.06
C GLY A 215 9.94 4.95 -5.01
N TYR A 216 9.13 5.38 -4.05
CA TYR A 216 7.77 4.85 -3.85
C TYR A 216 6.71 5.79 -4.44
N PRO A 217 6.01 5.41 -5.51
CA PRO A 217 5.08 6.33 -6.19
C PRO A 217 3.84 6.70 -5.35
N GLY A 218 3.53 5.91 -4.30
CA GLY A 218 2.46 6.25 -3.36
C GLY A 218 2.71 7.51 -2.53
N THR A 219 3.98 7.94 -2.43
CA THR A 219 4.38 9.13 -1.68
C THR A 219 4.71 10.33 -2.57
N GLU A 220 4.60 10.20 -3.89
CA GLU A 220 4.93 11.26 -4.84
C GLU A 220 4.10 12.53 -4.62
N VAL A 221 2.86 12.39 -4.15
CA VAL A 221 1.98 13.51 -3.80
C VAL A 221 2.58 14.47 -2.74
N TYR A 222 3.42 13.96 -1.85
CA TYR A 222 4.11 14.79 -0.84
C TYR A 222 5.37 15.49 -1.39
N LEU A 223 5.84 15.05 -2.56
CA LEU A 223 7.01 15.59 -3.25
C LEU A 223 6.61 16.59 -4.34
N ASP A 224 5.38 16.51 -4.82
CA ASP A 224 4.83 17.36 -5.87
C ASP A 224 4.47 18.74 -5.30
N LYS A 225 5.24 19.75 -5.68
CA LYS A 225 5.04 21.13 -5.23
C LYS A 225 3.83 21.81 -5.87
N ASP A 226 3.36 21.27 -6.99
CA ASP A 226 2.23 21.81 -7.75
C ASP A 226 0.90 21.13 -7.36
N TYR A 227 0.95 20.10 -6.48
CA TYR A 227 -0.25 19.44 -6.02
C TYR A 227 -1.07 20.33 -5.08
N VAL A 228 -2.28 20.66 -5.52
CA VAL A 228 -3.24 21.39 -4.70
C VAL A 228 -4.09 20.39 -3.91
N SER A 229 -3.69 20.18 -2.64
CA SER A 229 -4.37 19.24 -1.75
C SER A 229 -5.68 19.81 -1.23
N PRO A 230 -6.83 19.13 -1.42
CA PRO A 230 -8.08 19.54 -0.78
C PRO A 230 -8.00 19.39 0.73
N ASP A 231 -8.51 20.39 1.46
CA ASP A 231 -8.63 20.29 2.91
C ASP A 231 -9.83 19.43 3.31
N VAL A 232 -9.55 18.17 3.63
CA VAL A 232 -10.53 17.14 4.01
C VAL A 232 -10.93 17.16 5.49
N TRP A 233 -10.31 18.02 6.30
CA TRP A 233 -10.64 18.14 7.71
C TRP A 233 -11.99 18.84 7.91
N LYS A 234 -12.83 18.30 8.82
CA LYS A 234 -14.12 18.91 9.18
C LYS A 234 -13.93 20.30 9.80
N THR A 235 -12.99 20.42 10.73
CA THR A 235 -12.70 21.71 11.33
C THR A 235 -12.05 22.67 10.34
N LYS A 236 -12.58 23.87 10.28
CA LYS A 236 -11.97 25.01 9.57
C LYS A 236 -11.39 26.05 10.55
N ASN A 237 -11.41 25.75 11.85
CA ASN A 237 -10.79 26.59 12.86
C ASN A 237 -9.26 26.43 12.82
N ALA A 238 -8.57 27.46 12.32
CA ALA A 238 -7.11 27.47 12.19
C ALA A 238 -6.36 27.48 13.55
N GLN A 239 -7.06 27.72 14.66
CA GLN A 239 -6.45 27.66 16.01
C GLN A 239 -6.43 26.25 16.57
N MET A 240 -7.24 25.33 16.03
CA MET A 240 -7.25 23.95 16.46
C MET A 240 -6.14 23.16 15.77
N LYS A 241 -5.41 22.37 16.55
CA LYS A 241 -4.46 21.39 16.01
C LYS A 241 -5.19 20.19 15.43
N ARG A 242 -4.65 19.60 14.37
CA ARG A 242 -5.23 18.49 13.63
C ARG A 242 -4.38 17.24 13.84
N VAL A 243 -4.89 16.30 14.62
CA VAL A 243 -4.15 15.08 15.00
C VAL A 243 -4.85 13.84 14.46
N ILE A 244 -4.11 13.00 13.76
CA ILE A 244 -4.62 11.74 13.26
C ILE A 244 -4.35 10.66 14.31
N TRP A 245 -5.35 9.82 14.60
CA TRP A 245 -5.20 8.55 15.28
C TRP A 245 -5.51 7.40 14.33
N ALA A 246 -4.48 6.60 14.01
CA ALA A 246 -4.58 5.58 12.96
C ALA A 246 -4.20 4.18 13.47
N PRO A 247 -5.11 3.48 14.19
CA PRO A 247 -4.84 2.15 14.70
C PRO A 247 -4.92 1.06 13.63
N HIS A 248 -4.05 0.05 13.77
CA HIS A 248 -4.01 -1.12 12.91
C HIS A 248 -5.11 -2.14 13.24
N HIS A 249 -5.30 -3.12 12.36
CA HIS A 249 -6.37 -4.13 12.49
C HIS A 249 -5.97 -5.42 13.22
N THR A 250 -4.70 -5.61 13.60
CA THR A 250 -4.20 -6.87 14.17
C THR A 250 -4.57 -7.00 15.66
N ILE A 251 -5.86 -7.16 15.96
CA ILE A 251 -6.42 -7.15 17.33
C ILE A 251 -6.76 -8.53 17.88
N ASP A 252 -6.81 -9.57 17.04
CA ASP A 252 -7.43 -10.87 17.37
C ASP A 252 -6.45 -12.05 17.39
N GLY A 253 -5.17 -11.81 17.20
CA GLY A 253 -4.15 -12.86 17.19
C GLY A 253 -4.14 -13.73 15.93
N SER A 254 -5.00 -13.48 14.95
CA SER A 254 -5.09 -14.27 13.72
C SER A 254 -3.99 -13.96 12.70
N ASP A 255 -3.34 -12.82 12.84
CA ASP A 255 -2.25 -12.39 11.98
C ASP A 255 -0.89 -12.88 12.47
N ASN A 256 0.06 -13.04 11.55
CA ASN A 256 1.42 -13.48 11.86
C ASN A 256 2.23 -12.44 12.67
N PHE A 257 1.70 -11.25 12.85
CA PHE A 257 2.28 -10.17 13.64
C PHE A 257 1.17 -9.39 14.36
N GLN A 258 1.47 -8.86 15.53
CA GLN A 258 0.53 -8.16 16.40
C GLN A 258 1.07 -6.78 16.71
N VAL A 259 0.58 -5.76 16.00
CA VAL A 259 1.03 -4.37 16.16
C VAL A 259 -0.02 -3.51 16.84
N SER A 260 -1.30 -3.85 16.69
CA SER A 260 -2.39 -2.98 17.12
C SER A 260 -2.46 -2.84 18.65
N THR A 261 -2.56 -1.60 19.08
CA THR A 261 -2.83 -1.19 20.46
C THR A 261 -4.27 -0.68 20.62
N PHE A 262 -5.11 -0.86 19.60
CA PHE A 262 -6.48 -0.32 19.60
C PHE A 262 -7.27 -0.74 20.84
N LEU A 263 -7.25 -2.03 21.20
CA LEU A 263 -8.01 -2.53 22.35
C LEU A 263 -7.51 -1.99 23.70
N ASP A 264 -6.27 -1.52 23.76
CA ASP A 264 -5.68 -0.94 24.97
C ASP A 264 -6.05 0.53 25.15
N TYR A 265 -6.37 1.23 24.02
CA TYR A 265 -6.53 2.69 24.02
C TYR A 265 -7.87 3.20 23.49
N TYR A 266 -8.79 2.37 22.98
CA TYR A 266 -10.00 2.84 22.27
C TYR A 266 -10.92 3.73 23.13
N GLU A 267 -11.10 3.41 24.42
CA GLU A 267 -11.86 4.27 25.36
C GLU A 267 -11.05 5.51 25.73
N LYS A 268 -9.78 5.31 26.04
CA LYS A 268 -8.89 6.39 26.49
C LYS A 268 -8.71 7.48 25.42
N MET A 269 -8.70 7.09 24.14
CA MET A 269 -8.61 8.06 23.06
C MET A 269 -9.88 8.92 22.93
N LEU A 270 -11.04 8.40 23.25
CA LEU A 270 -12.27 9.19 23.35
C LEU A 270 -12.21 10.18 24.51
N ASP A 271 -11.72 9.75 25.68
CA ASP A 271 -11.54 10.63 26.84
C ASP A 271 -10.54 11.75 26.54
N ILE A 272 -9.43 11.41 25.87
CA ILE A 272 -8.42 12.39 25.43
C ILE A 272 -9.05 13.38 24.44
N ALA A 273 -9.82 12.91 23.46
CA ALA A 273 -10.46 13.77 22.49
C ALA A 273 -11.42 14.77 23.17
N GLU A 274 -12.25 14.30 24.12
CA GLU A 274 -13.14 15.18 24.89
C GLU A 274 -12.36 16.17 25.75
N HIS A 275 -11.25 15.76 26.37
CA HIS A 275 -10.41 16.65 27.19
C HIS A 275 -9.81 17.81 26.37
N TYR A 276 -9.43 17.55 25.12
CA TYR A 276 -8.83 18.54 24.23
C TYR A 276 -9.81 19.17 23.23
N LYS A 277 -11.12 19.09 23.47
CA LYS A 277 -12.15 19.48 22.49
C LYS A 277 -12.03 20.90 21.92
N ASP A 278 -11.52 21.85 22.71
CA ASP A 278 -11.36 23.23 22.27
C ASP A 278 -9.99 23.52 21.60
N LYS A 279 -9.09 22.56 21.59
CA LYS A 279 -7.69 22.74 21.16
C LYS A 279 -7.26 21.83 20.02
N ILE A 280 -7.80 20.60 19.99
CA ILE A 280 -7.39 19.57 19.04
C ILE A 280 -8.62 18.97 18.36
N HIS A 281 -8.56 18.90 17.03
CA HIS A 281 -9.49 18.12 16.24
C HIS A 281 -8.83 16.78 15.88
N PHE A 282 -9.50 15.68 16.19
CA PHE A 282 -8.98 14.34 15.95
C PHE A 282 -9.62 13.70 14.71
N ALA A 283 -8.79 13.13 13.84
CA ALA A 283 -9.26 12.23 12.79
C ALA A 283 -8.99 10.77 13.21
N PHE A 284 -10.04 10.03 13.47
CA PHE A 284 -9.97 8.57 13.62
C PHE A 284 -9.84 7.94 12.25
N LYS A 285 -8.65 7.41 11.94
CA LYS A 285 -8.29 6.79 10.66
C LYS A 285 -7.98 5.30 10.85
N PRO A 286 -8.99 4.45 11.14
CA PRO A 286 -8.77 3.03 11.35
C PRO A 286 -8.29 2.34 10.09
N HIS A 287 -7.51 1.28 10.25
CA HIS A 287 -7.19 0.38 9.15
C HIS A 287 -8.48 -0.24 8.57
N GLN A 288 -8.57 -0.41 7.26
CA GLN A 288 -9.78 -0.86 6.55
C GLN A 288 -10.38 -2.17 7.09
N LEU A 289 -9.55 -3.08 7.61
CA LEU A 289 -10.00 -4.34 8.19
C LEU A 289 -10.39 -4.25 9.68
N LEU A 290 -10.14 -3.12 10.35
CA LEU A 290 -10.39 -3.00 11.79
C LEU A 290 -11.88 -3.12 12.10
N LYS A 291 -12.74 -2.42 11.37
CA LYS A 291 -14.19 -2.47 11.57
C LYS A 291 -14.73 -3.89 11.44
N PHE A 292 -14.31 -4.62 10.41
CA PHE A 292 -14.72 -6.01 10.20
C PHE A 292 -14.31 -6.91 11.38
N LYS A 293 -13.08 -6.81 11.88
CA LYS A 293 -12.61 -7.60 13.02
C LYS A 293 -13.31 -7.21 14.32
N LEU A 294 -13.62 -5.93 14.50
CA LEU A 294 -14.39 -5.47 15.66
C LEU A 294 -15.84 -5.98 15.63
N ILE A 295 -16.48 -6.03 14.47
CA ILE A 295 -17.82 -6.64 14.33
C ILE A 295 -17.77 -8.12 14.78
N GLN A 296 -16.73 -8.85 14.42
CA GLN A 296 -16.57 -10.24 14.87
C GLN A 296 -16.31 -10.34 16.39
N LEU A 297 -15.63 -9.38 16.98
CA LEU A 297 -15.24 -9.41 18.39
C LEU A 297 -16.32 -8.80 19.31
N TRP A 298 -16.91 -7.67 18.93
CA TRP A 298 -17.85 -6.89 19.75
C TRP A 298 -19.31 -7.00 19.32
N GLY A 299 -19.56 -7.50 18.10
CA GLY A 299 -20.84 -7.39 17.43
C GLY A 299 -21.01 -6.08 16.66
N GLU A 300 -21.97 -6.08 15.75
CA GLU A 300 -22.19 -4.97 14.81
C GLU A 300 -22.67 -3.70 15.51
N GLU A 301 -23.62 -3.81 16.44
CA GLU A 301 -24.20 -2.67 17.16
C GLU A 301 -23.14 -1.88 17.92
N ARG A 302 -22.34 -2.54 18.76
CA ARG A 302 -21.27 -1.90 19.55
C ARG A 302 -20.22 -1.27 18.64
N THR A 303 -19.83 -1.97 17.58
CA THR A 303 -18.83 -1.46 16.63
C THR A 303 -19.32 -0.21 15.93
N ASN A 304 -20.54 -0.22 15.39
CA ASN A 304 -21.12 0.93 14.72
C ASN A 304 -21.32 2.11 15.68
N ALA A 305 -21.76 1.87 16.92
CA ALA A 305 -21.86 2.92 17.94
C ALA A 305 -20.52 3.57 18.25
N TYR A 306 -19.42 2.80 18.33
CA TYR A 306 -18.08 3.34 18.55
C TYR A 306 -17.62 4.21 17.37
N TYR A 307 -17.79 3.76 16.14
CA TYR A 307 -17.44 4.53 14.93
C TYR A 307 -18.26 5.81 14.82
N GLN A 308 -19.56 5.72 15.12
CA GLN A 308 -20.46 6.88 15.11
C GLN A 308 -20.05 7.97 16.11
N ARG A 309 -19.49 7.61 17.28
CA ARG A 309 -18.97 8.60 18.24
C ARG A 309 -17.90 9.49 17.60
N TRP A 310 -16.95 8.90 16.85
CA TRP A 310 -15.93 9.67 16.14
C TRP A 310 -16.51 10.54 15.01
N GLU A 311 -17.53 10.03 14.32
CA GLU A 311 -18.18 10.75 13.24
C GLU A 311 -18.98 11.96 13.72
N THR A 312 -19.64 11.84 14.88
CA THR A 312 -20.56 12.87 15.42
C THR A 312 -19.94 13.80 16.44
N MET A 313 -18.77 13.46 17.00
CA MET A 313 -18.05 14.29 17.95
C MET A 313 -17.68 15.65 17.32
N GLU A 314 -17.86 16.76 18.06
CA GLU A 314 -17.62 18.12 17.56
C GLU A 314 -16.17 18.32 17.08
N ASN A 315 -15.20 17.82 17.84
CA ASN A 315 -13.78 17.85 17.50
C ASN A 315 -13.26 16.50 16.97
N GLY A 316 -14.13 15.69 16.39
CA GLY A 316 -13.80 14.38 15.82
C GLY A 316 -14.26 14.24 14.38
N GLN A 317 -13.58 13.36 13.65
CA GLN A 317 -14.03 12.86 12.34
C GLN A 317 -13.60 11.42 12.14
N LEU A 318 -14.42 10.66 11.44
CA LEU A 318 -14.09 9.32 10.94
C LEU A 318 -13.55 9.44 9.51
N GLU A 319 -12.40 8.80 9.26
CA GLU A 319 -11.76 8.79 7.95
C GLU A 319 -11.51 7.36 7.46
N GLU A 320 -12.33 6.89 6.55
CA GLU A 320 -12.20 5.57 5.90
C GLU A 320 -11.68 5.66 4.44
N ALA A 321 -11.56 6.88 3.92
CA ALA A 321 -11.12 7.15 2.55
C ALA A 321 -9.58 7.23 2.38
N ASP A 322 -9.15 7.87 1.29
CA ASP A 322 -7.74 8.18 1.02
C ASP A 322 -7.18 9.09 2.13
N TYR A 323 -5.96 8.79 2.55
CA TYR A 323 -5.33 9.47 3.70
C TYR A 323 -4.29 10.54 3.30
N ARG A 324 -3.96 10.67 2.03
CA ARG A 324 -2.88 11.54 1.57
C ARG A 324 -3.16 13.01 1.88
N ASP A 325 -4.34 13.49 1.55
CA ASP A 325 -4.76 14.87 1.85
C ASP A 325 -4.95 15.08 3.37
N LEU A 326 -5.40 14.06 4.08
CA LEU A 326 -5.48 14.09 5.54
C LEU A 326 -4.09 14.30 6.16
N PHE A 327 -3.06 13.59 5.68
CA PHE A 327 -1.67 13.73 6.13
C PHE A 327 -1.12 15.11 5.81
N ILE A 328 -1.36 15.63 4.60
CA ILE A 328 -0.88 16.96 4.18
C ILE A 328 -1.42 18.06 5.08
N HIS A 329 -2.68 17.96 5.52
CA HIS A 329 -3.31 19.00 6.34
C HIS A 329 -3.31 18.70 7.85
N SER A 330 -2.69 17.61 8.32
CA SER A 330 -2.54 17.32 9.76
C SER A 330 -1.41 18.15 10.39
N ASP A 331 -1.41 18.28 11.71
CA ASP A 331 -0.26 18.76 12.50
C ASP A 331 0.57 17.59 13.04
N ALA A 332 -0.05 16.43 13.33
CA ALA A 332 0.63 15.24 13.83
C ALA A 332 -0.15 13.96 13.54
N ILE A 333 0.53 12.82 13.65
CA ILE A 333 -0.07 11.48 13.64
C ILE A 333 0.31 10.69 14.90
N MET A 334 -0.62 9.86 15.35
CA MET A 334 -0.42 8.82 16.37
C MET A 334 -0.92 7.50 15.80
N HIS A 335 -0.06 6.47 15.71
CA HIS A 335 -0.43 5.21 15.07
C HIS A 335 0.39 4.02 15.57
N ASP A 336 0.01 2.82 15.13
CA ASP A 336 0.72 1.56 15.33
C ASP A 336 0.83 0.75 14.02
N SER A 337 0.65 1.43 12.86
CA SER A 337 0.69 0.82 11.53
C SER A 337 2.10 0.77 10.95
N GLY A 338 2.53 -0.40 10.44
CA GLY A 338 3.82 -0.55 9.78
C GLY A 338 3.95 0.26 8.47
N GLY A 339 2.86 0.35 7.68
CA GLY A 339 2.88 1.09 6.41
C GLY A 339 3.07 2.59 6.59
N PHE A 340 2.39 3.18 7.57
CA PHE A 340 2.49 4.62 7.85
C PHE A 340 3.82 5.05 8.47
N THR A 341 4.59 4.10 9.04
CA THR A 341 5.87 4.41 9.71
C THR A 341 6.85 5.17 8.82
N THR A 342 6.87 4.91 7.53
CA THR A 342 7.70 5.68 6.60
C THR A 342 6.87 6.70 5.82
N GLU A 343 5.65 6.37 5.40
CA GLU A 343 4.85 7.26 4.54
C GLU A 343 4.58 8.61 5.18
N TYR A 344 4.26 8.65 6.50
CA TYR A 344 3.99 9.93 7.17
C TYR A 344 5.23 10.84 7.28
N LEU A 345 6.44 10.27 7.33
CA LEU A 345 7.68 11.05 7.43
C LEU A 345 7.94 11.93 6.20
N PHE A 346 7.29 11.67 5.06
CA PHE A 346 7.32 12.56 3.92
C PHE A 346 6.70 13.94 4.23
N THR A 347 5.83 14.03 5.21
CA THR A 347 5.26 15.31 5.68
C THR A 347 6.22 16.10 6.56
N LYS A 348 7.29 15.49 7.09
CA LYS A 348 8.26 16.03 8.07
C LYS A 348 7.62 16.45 9.41
N LYS A 349 6.36 16.11 9.64
CA LYS A 349 5.60 16.50 10.84
C LYS A 349 5.81 15.55 12.01
N PRO A 350 5.50 15.99 13.25
CA PRO A 350 5.59 15.13 14.42
C PRO A 350 4.76 13.87 14.29
N ALA A 351 5.34 12.76 14.69
CA ALA A 351 4.70 11.46 14.64
C ALA A 351 4.97 10.66 15.92
N MET A 352 3.93 10.00 16.44
CA MET A 352 4.03 9.14 17.61
C MET A 352 3.63 7.71 17.24
N TYR A 353 4.42 6.75 17.72
CA TYR A 353 4.15 5.34 17.56
C TYR A 353 3.75 4.70 18.88
N PHE A 354 2.63 3.97 18.91
CA PHE A 354 2.21 3.20 20.09
C PHE A 354 3.00 1.89 20.17
N THR A 355 3.73 1.72 21.26
CA THR A 355 4.55 0.52 21.51
C THR A 355 3.82 -0.42 22.45
N ARG A 356 3.72 -1.70 22.07
CA ARG A 356 2.99 -2.70 22.87
C ARG A 356 3.88 -3.45 23.88
N HIS A 357 5.18 -3.51 23.63
CA HIS A 357 6.17 -4.22 24.46
C HIS A 357 7.60 -3.70 24.22
N GLU A 358 8.54 -4.09 25.07
CA GLU A 358 9.90 -3.51 25.10
C GLU A 358 10.70 -3.73 23.81
N ASN A 359 10.56 -4.87 23.13
CA ASN A 359 11.36 -5.21 21.93
C ASN A 359 10.64 -4.84 20.62
N TYR A 360 9.93 -3.73 20.61
CA TYR A 360 9.11 -3.33 19.50
C TYR A 360 9.90 -3.06 18.21
N GLU A 361 11.14 -2.61 18.35
CA GLU A 361 12.02 -2.31 17.20
C GLU A 361 12.36 -3.54 16.37
N ASP A 362 12.31 -4.74 16.96
CA ASP A 362 12.60 -6.00 16.26
C ASP A 362 11.57 -6.35 15.16
N MET A 363 10.42 -5.67 15.14
CA MET A 363 9.42 -5.84 14.10
C MET A 363 9.77 -5.13 12.81
N PHE A 364 10.65 -4.14 12.86
CA PHE A 364 11.04 -3.36 11.70
C PHE A 364 12.23 -3.99 10.96
N ASN A 365 12.26 -3.84 9.65
CA ASN A 365 13.46 -4.07 8.88
C ASN A 365 14.49 -2.93 9.12
N ASP A 366 15.69 -3.05 8.58
CA ASP A 366 16.75 -2.07 8.85
C ASP A 366 16.34 -0.64 8.44
N PHE A 367 15.59 -0.48 7.33
CA PHE A 367 15.07 0.82 6.93
C PHE A 367 13.94 1.30 7.83
N GLY A 368 13.03 0.39 8.21
CA GLY A 368 11.96 0.68 9.15
C GLY A 368 12.46 1.11 10.52
N LYS A 369 13.58 0.55 11.00
CA LYS A 369 14.24 0.99 12.24
C LYS A 369 14.73 2.44 12.15
N LEU A 370 15.34 2.83 11.03
CA LEU A 370 15.72 4.23 10.79
C LEU A 370 14.50 5.17 10.77
N SER A 371 13.43 4.76 10.13
CA SER A 371 12.15 5.50 10.13
C SER A 371 11.57 5.60 11.54
N PHE A 372 11.54 4.49 12.29
CA PHE A 372 11.00 4.42 13.65
C PHE A 372 11.76 5.29 14.66
N GLN A 373 13.07 5.51 14.43
CA GLN A 373 13.88 6.44 15.25
C GLN A 373 13.40 7.89 15.14
N GLN A 374 12.62 8.24 14.11
CA GLN A 374 12.07 9.57 13.90
C GLN A 374 10.75 9.82 14.63
N TYR A 375 10.30 8.85 15.44
CA TYR A 375 9.01 8.84 16.13
C TYR A 375 9.15 9.05 17.64
N TYR A 376 8.25 9.85 18.21
CA TYR A 376 7.92 9.77 19.64
C TYR A 376 7.29 8.41 19.91
N LYS A 377 7.48 7.87 21.13
CA LYS A 377 6.99 6.54 21.50
C LYS A 377 6.03 6.67 22.67
N ALA A 378 4.90 5.94 22.59
CA ALA A 378 3.93 5.85 23.66
C ALA A 378 3.83 4.43 24.15
N GLY A 379 4.25 4.18 25.40
CA GLY A 379 4.02 2.94 26.13
C GLY A 379 2.81 3.01 27.06
N ASN A 380 2.30 4.21 27.33
CA ASN A 380 1.16 4.47 28.20
C ASN A 380 0.44 5.77 27.83
N ALA A 381 -0.66 6.08 28.53
CA ALA A 381 -1.48 7.27 28.26
C ALA A 381 -0.76 8.59 28.59
N ASP A 382 0.13 8.63 29.58
CA ASP A 382 0.86 9.84 29.97
C ASP A 382 1.85 10.27 28.87
N ASP A 383 2.41 9.31 28.11
CA ASP A 383 3.24 9.61 26.97
C ASP A 383 2.43 10.28 25.85
N ILE A 384 1.17 9.83 25.63
CA ILE A 384 0.25 10.44 24.67
C ILE A 384 -0.05 11.89 25.07
N ILE A 385 -0.42 12.11 26.34
CA ILE A 385 -0.73 13.43 26.87
C ILE A 385 0.48 14.37 26.74
N ARG A 386 1.66 13.90 27.11
CA ARG A 386 2.92 14.67 26.98
C ARG A 386 3.21 15.05 25.54
N PHE A 387 3.02 14.14 24.59
CA PHE A 387 3.19 14.43 23.17
C PHE A 387 2.20 15.49 22.69
N LEU A 388 0.93 15.37 23.05
CA LEU A 388 -0.09 16.35 22.66
C LEU A 388 0.20 17.73 23.27
N GLU A 389 0.58 17.80 24.54
CA GLU A 389 0.84 19.09 25.20
C GLU A 389 2.15 19.74 24.78
N GLU A 390 3.25 18.99 24.80
CA GLU A 390 4.57 19.58 24.55
C GLU A 390 4.84 19.74 23.06
N VAL A 391 4.60 18.68 22.27
CA VAL A 391 4.99 18.67 20.86
C VAL A 391 3.91 19.33 19.99
N VAL A 392 2.65 18.90 20.15
CA VAL A 392 1.58 19.35 19.24
C VAL A 392 1.09 20.76 19.61
N LEU A 393 0.76 21.01 20.87
CA LEU A 393 0.17 22.28 21.30
C LEU A 393 1.21 23.37 21.51
N LYS A 394 2.33 23.07 22.18
CA LYS A 394 3.39 24.06 22.46
C LYS A 394 4.41 24.17 21.32
N GLY A 395 4.49 23.20 20.41
CA GLY A 395 5.44 23.20 19.31
C GLY A 395 6.88 22.86 19.72
N ASN A 396 7.08 22.26 20.91
CA ASN A 396 8.39 21.82 21.38
C ASN A 396 8.75 20.48 20.73
N ASP A 397 9.31 20.52 19.52
CA ASP A 397 9.62 19.35 18.69
C ASP A 397 11.14 19.16 18.54
N PRO A 398 11.82 18.57 19.52
CA PRO A 398 13.27 18.32 19.45
C PRO A 398 13.69 17.32 18.35
N MET A 399 12.75 16.53 17.79
CA MET A 399 13.02 15.59 16.72
C MET A 399 12.87 16.20 15.31
N LYS A 400 12.48 17.46 15.18
CA LYS A 400 12.24 18.11 13.88
C LYS A 400 13.46 18.05 12.97
N GLU A 401 14.62 18.48 13.47
CA GLU A 401 15.86 18.48 12.67
C GLU A 401 16.29 17.08 12.26
N SER A 402 16.11 16.08 13.13
CA SER A 402 16.39 14.68 12.80
C SER A 402 15.48 14.18 11.67
N ARG A 403 14.17 14.50 11.71
CA ARG A 403 13.24 14.12 10.64
C ARG A 403 13.54 14.81 9.31
N GLU A 404 13.93 16.08 9.34
CA GLU A 404 14.33 16.81 8.14
C GLU A 404 15.58 16.20 7.50
N LYS A 405 16.60 15.87 8.29
CA LYS A 405 17.79 15.15 7.82
C LYS A 405 17.48 13.77 7.27
N PHE A 406 16.64 13.02 7.97
CA PHE A 406 16.18 11.70 7.50
C PHE A 406 15.48 11.80 6.15
N PHE A 407 14.61 12.80 5.98
CA PHE A 407 13.95 13.04 4.69
C PHE A 407 14.97 13.32 3.58
N GLU A 408 15.92 14.25 3.80
CA GLU A 408 16.92 14.63 2.80
C GLU A 408 17.82 13.44 2.42
N GLU A 409 18.16 12.59 3.38
CA GLU A 409 19.07 11.46 3.16
C GLU A 409 18.39 10.26 2.51
N TYR A 410 17.13 9.96 2.88
CA TYR A 410 16.50 8.69 2.55
C TYR A 410 15.18 8.78 1.77
N LEU A 411 14.46 9.90 1.84
CA LEU A 411 13.12 10.05 1.27
C LEU A 411 13.04 11.06 0.12
N ALA A 412 14.05 11.88 -0.06
CA ALA A 412 14.17 12.79 -1.21
C ALA A 412 14.10 12.01 -2.54
N PRO A 413 13.67 12.64 -3.65
CA PRO A 413 13.53 11.99 -4.93
C PRO A 413 14.82 11.25 -5.36
N TYR A 414 14.72 9.94 -5.59
CA TYR A 414 15.87 9.10 -5.97
C TYR A 414 16.46 9.57 -7.30
N ASN A 415 17.77 9.83 -7.34
CA ASN A 415 18.49 10.41 -8.47
C ASN A 415 17.91 11.77 -8.93
N GLY A 416 17.26 12.52 -8.03
CA GLY A 416 16.66 13.81 -8.35
C GLY A 416 15.40 13.74 -9.23
N LYS A 417 14.85 12.54 -9.46
CA LYS A 417 13.66 12.30 -10.28
C LYS A 417 12.50 11.79 -9.42
N MET A 418 11.30 12.13 -9.80
CA MET A 418 10.08 11.61 -9.15
C MET A 418 9.96 10.08 -9.34
N PRO A 419 9.36 9.36 -8.37
CA PRO A 419 9.19 7.92 -8.48
C PRO A 419 8.52 7.45 -9.78
N SER A 420 7.49 8.16 -10.26
CA SER A 420 6.82 7.84 -11.53
C SER A 420 7.74 8.02 -12.74
N GLU A 421 8.61 9.03 -12.74
CA GLU A 421 9.61 9.25 -13.80
C GLU A 421 10.60 8.10 -13.85
N ASN A 422 11.15 7.72 -12.68
CA ASN A 422 12.06 6.58 -12.57
C ASN A 422 11.42 5.27 -13.02
N ILE A 423 10.12 5.04 -12.71
CA ILE A 423 9.40 3.84 -13.14
C ILE A 423 9.26 3.81 -14.67
N ILE A 424 8.84 4.90 -15.30
CA ILE A 424 8.66 4.97 -16.74
C ILE A 424 10.01 4.82 -17.46
N GLU A 425 11.04 5.53 -17.00
CA GLU A 425 12.41 5.40 -17.54
C GLU A 425 12.94 3.97 -17.43
N ALA A 426 12.69 3.29 -16.29
CA ALA A 426 13.10 1.90 -16.12
C ALA A 426 12.37 0.96 -17.11
N ILE A 427 11.09 1.20 -17.38
CA ILE A 427 10.32 0.44 -18.37
C ILE A 427 10.85 0.68 -19.77
N GLU A 428 11.08 1.93 -20.14
CA GLU A 428 11.63 2.31 -21.44
C GLU A 428 13.04 1.71 -21.65
N ASN A 429 13.87 1.80 -20.63
CA ASN A 429 15.22 1.17 -20.66
C ASN A 429 15.12 -0.35 -20.83
N LYS A 430 14.15 -1.01 -20.17
CA LYS A 430 13.91 -2.45 -20.33
C LYS A 430 13.48 -2.80 -21.77
N ILE A 431 12.64 -1.97 -22.37
CA ILE A 431 12.17 -2.16 -23.75
C ILE A 431 13.32 -1.91 -24.72
N ASN A 432 14.01 -0.79 -24.61
CA ASN A 432 15.06 -0.37 -25.55
C ASN A 432 16.28 -1.28 -25.56
N ASN A 433 16.67 -1.81 -24.37
CA ASN A 433 17.82 -2.71 -24.21
C ASN A 433 17.47 -4.20 -24.36
N ALA A 434 16.21 -4.55 -24.65
CA ALA A 434 15.81 -5.95 -24.85
C ALA A 434 16.39 -6.49 -26.19
N GLU A 435 16.93 -7.73 -26.15
CA GLU A 435 17.54 -8.45 -27.28
C GLU A 435 16.76 -9.73 -27.61
#